data_00e5127fe73c946fff27791814e94614
#
_entry.id   00e5127fe73c946fff27791814e94614
#
_cell.length_a   1.000
_cell.length_b   1.000
_cell.length_c   1.000
_cell.angle_alpha   90.00
_cell.angle_beta   90.00
_cell.angle_gamma   90.00
#
_symmetry.space_group_name_H-M   'P 1'
#
loop_
_entity.id
_entity.type
_entity.pdbx_description
1 polymer ?
#
loop_
_entity_poly.entity_id
_entity_poly.type
_entity_poly.pdbx_seq_one_letter_code
_entity_poly.pdbx_strand_id
1 'polypeptide(L)'
;MIMKKTLKLKKNYEFKRILTKGKYYSGKYLDVFVTNNNENINRIGIAVGVKVAKAVKRNRIKRLIYENYRLLEDNLESGYKIVFLWKKKQDIKEATFYNIKDDMIKVLKRIGILQ
;
A
#
# COMPACT_ATOMS: atom_id res chain seq x y z
N MET A 1 -14.28 1.29 -8.23
CA MET A 1 -13.79 0.03 -7.64
C MET A 1 -14.28 -0.09 -6.22
N ILE A 2 -14.99 -1.17 -5.90
CA ILE A 2 -15.56 -1.37 -4.57
C ILE A 2 -14.69 -2.37 -3.82
N MET A 3 -14.19 -1.97 -2.65
CA MET A 3 -13.50 -2.86 -1.74
C MET A 3 -14.45 -3.24 -0.62
N LYS A 4 -14.56 -4.54 -0.33
CA LYS A 4 -15.55 -5.06 0.62
C LYS A 4 -15.19 -4.86 2.08
N LYS A 5 -13.89 -4.88 2.40
CA LYS A 5 -13.37 -4.88 3.78
C LYS A 5 -12.40 -3.75 4.05
N THR A 6 -12.32 -2.78 3.15
CA THR A 6 -11.27 -1.75 3.20
C THR A 6 -11.83 -0.39 2.87
N LEU A 7 -11.41 0.60 3.65
CA LEU A 7 -11.67 2.01 3.37
C LEU A 7 -10.34 2.72 3.15
N LYS A 8 -10.38 3.83 2.43
CA LYS A 8 -9.21 4.66 2.22
C LYS A 8 -8.95 5.55 3.43
N LEU A 9 -7.69 5.77 3.73
CA LEU A 9 -7.29 6.80 4.69
C LEU A 9 -7.62 8.16 4.09
N LYS A 10 -8.35 8.99 4.83
CA LYS A 10 -8.85 10.27 4.32
C LYS A 10 -8.07 11.48 4.80
N LYS A 11 -7.43 11.37 5.97
CA LYS A 11 -6.81 12.53 6.62
C LYS A 11 -5.30 12.45 6.61
N ASN A 12 -4.66 13.56 6.30
CA ASN A 12 -3.20 13.63 6.24
C ASN A 12 -2.53 13.29 7.57
N TYR A 13 -3.15 13.64 8.72
CA TYR A 13 -2.54 13.34 10.00
C TYR A 13 -2.52 11.84 10.29
N GLU A 14 -3.54 11.08 9.84
CA GLU A 14 -3.55 9.63 9.98
C GLU A 14 -2.42 9.00 9.17
N PHE A 15 -2.23 9.49 7.95
CA PHE A 15 -1.17 9.04 7.06
C PHE A 15 0.20 9.27 7.70
N LYS A 16 0.45 10.49 8.17
CA LYS A 16 1.71 10.84 8.83
C LYS A 16 1.96 10.03 10.09
N ARG A 17 0.91 9.78 10.87
CA ARG A 17 1.02 8.99 12.09
C ARG A 17 1.49 7.57 11.78
N ILE A 18 0.94 6.96 10.74
CA ILE A 18 1.34 5.60 10.33
C ILE A 18 2.79 5.59 9.86
N LEU A 19 3.22 6.61 9.12
CA LEU A 19 4.60 6.71 8.67
C LEU A 19 5.61 6.88 9.80
N THR A 20 5.20 7.50 10.92
CA THR A 20 6.10 7.73 12.05
C THR A 20 6.03 6.65 13.10
N LYS A 21 4.86 6.06 13.35
CA LYS A 21 4.64 5.10 14.43
C LYS A 21 4.35 3.68 13.96
N GLY A 22 4.04 3.51 12.68
CA GLY A 22 3.78 2.20 12.12
C GLY A 22 5.03 1.35 12.00
N LYS A 23 4.84 0.04 11.97
CA LYS A 23 5.93 -0.88 11.73
C LYS A 23 6.28 -0.87 10.24
N TYR A 24 7.58 -0.72 9.95
CA TYR A 24 8.07 -0.58 8.58
C TYR A 24 8.51 -1.92 8.02
N TYR A 25 8.10 -2.19 6.78
CA TYR A 25 8.56 -3.35 6.01
C TYR A 25 9.01 -2.87 4.64
N SER A 26 10.19 -3.31 4.22
CA SER A 26 10.76 -2.93 2.93
C SER A 26 10.57 -4.02 1.90
N GLY A 27 9.88 -3.71 0.81
CA GLY A 27 9.82 -4.56 -0.37
C GLY A 27 10.89 -4.15 -1.37
N LYS A 28 10.83 -4.72 -2.57
CA LYS A 28 11.74 -4.34 -3.65
C LYS A 28 11.39 -2.96 -4.22
N TYR A 29 10.09 -2.74 -4.46
CA TYR A 29 9.58 -1.50 -5.07
C TYR A 29 8.81 -0.64 -4.11
N LEU A 30 8.26 -1.23 -3.06
CA LEU A 30 7.35 -0.58 -2.13
C LEU A 30 7.90 -0.58 -0.72
N ASP A 31 7.68 0.54 -0.02
CA ASP A 31 7.79 0.61 1.42
C ASP A 31 6.39 0.47 2.00
N VAL A 32 6.25 -0.36 3.02
CA VAL A 32 4.95 -0.63 3.63
C VAL A 32 5.00 -0.35 5.12
N PHE A 33 4.04 0.43 5.61
CA PHE A 33 3.91 0.77 7.03
C PHE A 33 2.58 0.25 7.54
N VAL A 34 2.57 -0.39 8.70
CA VAL A 34 1.40 -1.08 9.23
C VAL A 34 1.21 -0.77 10.70
N THR A 35 -0.03 -0.49 11.07
CA THR A 35 -0.45 -0.43 12.47
C THR A 35 -1.79 -1.17 12.63
N ASN A 36 -2.12 -1.52 13.88
CA ASN A 36 -3.45 -2.03 14.20
C ASN A 36 -4.45 -0.87 14.27
N ASN A 37 -5.72 -1.11 13.92
CA ASN A 37 -6.73 -0.08 14.00
C ASN A 37 -7.90 -0.42 14.93
N ASN A 38 -7.94 -1.63 15.48
CA ASN A 38 -9.01 -2.10 16.36
C ASN A 38 -10.40 -2.09 15.72
N GLU A 39 -10.46 -2.16 14.39
CA GLU A 39 -11.70 -2.23 13.61
C GLU A 39 -11.79 -3.57 12.90
N ASN A 40 -12.96 -3.88 12.35
CA ASN A 40 -13.17 -5.10 11.55
C ASN A 40 -12.87 -4.87 10.07
N ILE A 41 -12.32 -3.73 9.73
CA ILE A 41 -11.96 -3.38 8.36
C ILE A 41 -10.50 -2.95 8.32
N ASN A 42 -9.93 -2.93 7.13
CA ASN A 42 -8.62 -2.34 6.89
C ASN A 42 -8.78 -0.92 6.38
N ARG A 43 -7.80 -0.09 6.66
CA ARG A 43 -7.72 1.25 6.07
C ARG A 43 -6.39 1.36 5.35
N ILE A 44 -6.42 1.80 4.09
CA ILE A 44 -5.20 1.89 3.29
C ILE A 44 -4.96 3.29 2.78
N GLY A 45 -3.67 3.63 2.70
CA GLY A 45 -3.20 4.82 2.02
C GLY A 45 -2.12 4.44 1.03
N ILE A 46 -2.10 5.12 -0.10
CA ILE A 46 -1.10 4.88 -1.13
C ILE A 46 -0.54 6.23 -1.55
N ALA A 47 0.78 6.31 -1.60
CA ALA A 47 1.44 7.54 -2.01
C ALA A 47 2.60 7.26 -2.95
N VAL A 48 2.81 8.20 -3.87
CA VAL A 48 3.97 8.26 -4.73
C VAL A 48 4.49 9.69 -4.63
N GLY A 49 5.76 9.86 -4.30
CA GLY A 49 6.35 11.18 -4.09
C GLY A 49 6.26 12.06 -5.33
N VAL A 50 6.03 13.35 -5.11
CA VAL A 50 5.90 14.32 -6.22
C VAL A 50 7.17 14.42 -7.06
N LYS A 51 8.32 14.12 -6.46
CA LYS A 51 9.61 14.15 -7.15
C LYS A 51 9.90 12.88 -7.94
N VAL A 52 9.10 11.82 -7.76
CA VAL A 52 9.31 10.54 -8.46
C VAL A 52 8.90 10.67 -9.91
N ALA A 53 7.77 11.31 -10.19
CA ALA A 53 7.22 11.41 -11.54
C ALA A 53 6.16 12.48 -11.60
N LYS A 54 5.76 12.82 -12.83
CA LYS A 54 4.62 13.74 -13.07
C LYS A 54 3.30 13.09 -12.60
N ALA A 55 2.31 13.94 -12.39
CA ALA A 55 1.02 13.53 -11.80
C ALA A 55 0.36 12.36 -12.51
N VAL A 56 0.37 12.33 -13.83
CA VAL A 56 -0.25 11.25 -14.62
C VAL A 56 0.39 9.91 -14.29
N LYS A 57 1.71 9.87 -14.21
CA LYS A 57 2.45 8.64 -13.92
C LYS A 57 2.31 8.24 -12.45
N ARG A 58 2.30 9.22 -11.53
CA ARG A 58 2.03 8.92 -10.12
C ARG A 58 0.66 8.29 -9.94
N ASN A 59 -0.35 8.83 -10.60
CA ASN A 59 -1.72 8.28 -10.52
C ASN A 59 -1.81 6.87 -11.08
N ARG A 60 -1.06 6.60 -12.16
CA ARG A 60 -0.99 5.26 -12.74
C ARG A 60 -0.40 4.26 -11.74
N ILE A 61 0.69 4.62 -11.07
CA ILE A 61 1.32 3.76 -10.06
C ILE A 61 0.36 3.49 -8.91
N LYS A 62 -0.30 4.54 -8.41
CA LYS A 62 -1.30 4.38 -7.34
C LYS A 62 -2.42 3.42 -7.75
N ARG A 63 -2.92 3.54 -8.97
CA ARG A 63 -3.98 2.67 -9.49
C ARG A 63 -3.52 1.22 -9.55
N LEU A 64 -2.29 0.96 -9.98
CA LEU A 64 -1.75 -0.39 -10.03
C LEU A 64 -1.65 -1.01 -8.62
N ILE A 65 -1.29 -0.23 -7.64
CA ILE A 65 -1.23 -0.70 -6.25
C ILE A 65 -2.64 -1.01 -5.74
N TYR A 66 -3.63 -0.13 -6.01
CA TYR A 66 -5.03 -0.36 -5.63
C TYR A 66 -5.60 -1.61 -6.28
N GLU A 67 -5.36 -1.81 -7.57
CA GLU A 67 -5.84 -2.98 -8.30
C GLU A 67 -5.29 -4.27 -7.70
N ASN A 68 -4.00 -4.30 -7.39
CA ASN A 68 -3.39 -5.44 -6.75
C ASN A 68 -3.95 -5.69 -5.34
N TYR A 69 -4.10 -4.62 -4.56
CA TYR A 69 -4.68 -4.74 -3.23
C TYR A 69 -6.09 -5.33 -3.29
N ARG A 70 -6.90 -4.84 -4.21
CA ARG A 70 -8.28 -5.31 -4.37
C ARG A 70 -8.34 -6.81 -4.68
N LEU A 71 -7.43 -7.30 -5.51
CA LEU A 71 -7.38 -8.72 -5.84
C LEU A 71 -6.94 -9.59 -4.65
N LEU A 72 -6.16 -9.02 -3.74
CA LEU A 72 -5.66 -9.74 -2.56
C LEU A 72 -6.60 -9.61 -1.35
N GLU A 73 -7.54 -8.68 -1.38
CA GLU A 73 -8.34 -8.29 -0.23
C GLU A 73 -9.03 -9.46 0.48
N ASP A 74 -9.60 -10.40 -0.29
CA ASP A 74 -10.33 -11.52 0.30
C ASP A 74 -9.44 -12.45 1.13
N ASN A 75 -8.13 -12.42 0.88
CA ASN A 75 -7.16 -13.25 1.59
C ASN A 75 -6.37 -12.47 2.64
N LEU A 76 -6.78 -11.23 2.91
CA LEU A 76 -6.14 -10.40 3.93
C LEU A 76 -6.94 -10.42 5.22
N GLU A 77 -6.23 -10.45 6.34
CA GLU A 77 -6.84 -10.26 7.65
C GLU A 77 -7.24 -8.80 7.82
N SER A 78 -8.31 -8.58 8.58
CA SER A 78 -8.84 -7.25 8.86
C SER A 78 -8.23 -6.68 10.16
N GLY A 79 -8.37 -5.36 10.33
CA GLY A 79 -7.95 -4.71 11.57
C GLY A 79 -6.63 -3.96 11.47
N TYR A 80 -6.24 -3.58 10.27
CA TYR A 80 -4.96 -2.91 10.06
C TYR A 80 -5.12 -1.60 9.30
N LYS A 81 -4.24 -0.66 9.60
CA LYS A 81 -3.99 0.52 8.77
C LYS A 81 -2.67 0.28 8.04
N ILE A 82 -2.72 0.35 6.72
CA ILE A 82 -1.57 0.01 5.87
C ILE A 82 -1.30 1.18 4.92
N VAL A 83 -0.05 1.60 4.85
CA VAL A 83 0.38 2.63 3.90
C VAL A 83 1.40 2.01 2.96
N PHE A 84 1.14 2.15 1.66
CA PHE A 84 2.05 1.72 0.59
C PHE A 84 2.70 2.96 -0.02
N LEU A 85 4.03 2.96 -0.10
CA LEU A 85 4.80 4.02 -0.73
C LEU A 85 5.66 3.42 -1.85
N TRP A 86 5.63 4.03 -3.03
CA TRP A 86 6.59 3.68 -4.08
C TRP A 86 7.97 4.21 -3.67
N LYS A 87 9.00 3.35 -3.74
CA LYS A 87 10.36 3.74 -3.37
C LYS A 87 10.90 4.80 -4.32
N LYS A 88 11.43 5.89 -3.77
CA LYS A 88 11.93 7.02 -4.55
C LYS A 88 13.04 6.65 -5.52
N LYS A 89 13.85 5.65 -5.16
CA LYS A 89 15.00 5.24 -5.96
C LYS A 89 14.66 4.25 -7.07
N GLN A 90 13.45 3.71 -7.07
CA GLN A 90 13.07 2.76 -8.09
C GLN A 90 12.60 3.46 -9.37
N ASP A 91 13.06 2.96 -10.50
CA ASP A 91 12.65 3.48 -11.80
C ASP A 91 11.14 3.23 -12.01
N ILE A 92 10.44 4.26 -12.41
CA ILE A 92 8.99 4.16 -12.67
C ILE A 92 8.67 3.20 -13.81
N LYS A 93 9.62 2.88 -14.67
CA LYS A 93 9.47 1.85 -15.70
C LYS A 93 9.25 0.48 -15.10
N GLU A 94 9.72 0.26 -13.87
CA GLU A 94 9.51 -0.98 -13.14
C GLU A 94 8.13 -1.08 -12.50
N ALA A 95 7.35 -0.01 -12.53
CA ALA A 95 5.99 0.03 -11.97
C ALA A 95 5.01 -0.66 -12.92
N THR A 96 5.07 -1.98 -12.96
CA THR A 96 4.15 -2.81 -13.72
C THR A 96 3.22 -3.54 -12.77
N PHE A 97 2.08 -4.00 -13.30
CA PHE A 97 1.13 -4.76 -12.51
C PHE A 97 1.79 -5.95 -11.81
N TYR A 98 2.58 -6.72 -12.55
CA TYR A 98 3.18 -7.95 -12.01
C TYR A 98 4.31 -7.69 -11.03
N ASN A 99 5.13 -6.67 -11.26
CA ASN A 99 6.19 -6.31 -10.32
C ASN A 99 5.59 -5.87 -8.99
N ILE A 100 4.55 -5.05 -9.04
CA ILE A 100 3.85 -4.58 -7.85
C ILE A 100 3.13 -5.75 -7.16
N LYS A 101 2.49 -6.62 -7.92
CA LYS A 101 1.82 -7.81 -7.39
C LYS A 101 2.77 -8.69 -6.59
N ASP A 102 3.90 -9.04 -7.19
CA ASP A 102 4.89 -9.90 -6.54
C ASP A 102 5.42 -9.28 -5.27
N ASP A 103 5.70 -7.99 -5.31
CA ASP A 103 6.23 -7.28 -4.16
C ASP A 103 5.21 -7.20 -3.03
N MET A 104 3.96 -6.87 -3.35
CA MET A 104 2.88 -6.81 -2.37
C MET A 104 2.64 -8.16 -1.71
N ILE A 105 2.61 -9.23 -2.49
CA ILE A 105 2.41 -10.57 -1.94
C ILE A 105 3.53 -10.92 -0.96
N LYS A 106 4.77 -10.69 -1.35
CA LYS A 106 5.92 -10.99 -0.49
C LYS A 106 5.90 -10.20 0.81
N VAL A 107 5.63 -8.89 0.72
CA VAL A 107 5.63 -8.04 1.90
C VAL A 107 4.45 -8.36 2.81
N LEU A 108 3.25 -8.52 2.26
CA LEU A 108 2.06 -8.80 3.06
C LEU A 108 2.14 -10.16 3.75
N LYS A 109 2.75 -11.16 3.11
CA LYS A 109 3.01 -12.45 3.75
C LYS A 109 4.01 -12.32 4.89
N ARG A 110 5.05 -11.53 4.70
CA ARG A 110 6.06 -11.28 5.73
C ARG A 110 5.48 -10.55 6.93
N ILE A 111 4.53 -9.64 6.70
CA ILE A 111 3.80 -8.97 7.78
C ILE A 111 2.91 -9.96 8.52
N GLY A 112 2.43 -10.99 7.85
CA GLY A 112 1.57 -12.01 8.44
C GLY A 112 0.08 -11.75 8.27
N ILE A 113 -0.31 -10.83 7.40
CA ILE A 113 -1.74 -10.51 7.17
C ILE A 113 -2.29 -11.08 5.86
N LEU A 114 -1.45 -11.60 5.01
CA LEU A 114 -1.87 -12.30 3.80
C LEU A 114 -1.79 -13.80 4.05
N GLN A 115 -2.91 -14.47 3.87
CA GLN A 115 -3.03 -15.91 4.05
C GLN A 115 -2.60 -16.68 2.79
#